data_4b4b96f98aad3fa6d92cefe710451bb8
#
_entry.id   4b4b96f98aad3fa6d92cefe710451bb8
#
_cell.length_a   1.000
_cell.length_b   1.000
_cell.length_c   1.000
_cell.angle_alpha   90.00
_cell.angle_beta   90.00
_cell.angle_gamma   90.00
#
_symmetry.space_group_name_H-M   'P 1'
#
loop_
_entity.id
_entity.type
_entity.pdbx_description
1 polymer ?
#
loop_
_entity_poly.entity_id
_entity_poly.type
_entity_poly.pdbx_seq_one_letter_code
_entity_poly.pdbx_strand_id
1 'polypeptide(L)'
;MKVAINKLGTKIFALILIAIGSIATSSCYDDESVESPVKQQTPSEDPIDIFIQTNFVDKYGVAVRYKFVDRYVDPDKRVAPPLREVVEPTLDFLTEFWVEPYINVQNGRRFFENHVPAEVILIGSLMYNDDGTVTLGTADAGARITLTDVNSIDLEDEEWLLLQLNVIYHEFAHIVHQRYNLPTNWQQISPEGYTSVGSWYTLTDEEALQRGFVTNYATSDYNEDYAETVAHILFYPEFYERYIIDEENCTTDDCIARNEGRALIRRKYVSVLAHYEQVTGVDLLEVRAIVQDRLN
;
A
#
# COMPACT_ATOMS: atom_id res chain seq x y z
N MET A 1 1.18 33.72 -75.96
CA MET A 1 1.18 32.31 -76.38
C MET A 1 0.88 31.46 -75.14
N LYS A 2 -0.40 31.00 -75.01
CA LYS A 2 -0.84 30.21 -73.87
C LYS A 2 -0.56 28.71 -74.13
N VAL A 3 0.30 28.08 -73.45
CA VAL A 3 0.54 26.65 -73.56
C VAL A 3 -0.58 25.92 -72.81
N ALA A 4 -1.37 25.14 -73.51
CA ALA A 4 -2.39 24.27 -72.96
C ALA A 4 -1.71 23.02 -72.37
N ILE A 5 -1.66 22.92 -71.06
CA ILE A 5 -1.19 21.70 -70.37
C ILE A 5 -2.24 20.62 -70.57
N ASN A 6 -1.84 19.55 -71.23
CA ASN A 6 -2.68 18.45 -71.65
C ASN A 6 -3.17 17.66 -70.37
N LYS A 7 -4.45 17.82 -69.99
CA LYS A 7 -5.12 17.19 -68.84
C LYS A 7 -5.06 15.68 -68.91
N LEU A 8 -4.69 15.05 -69.98
CA LEU A 8 -4.58 13.60 -70.10
C LEU A 8 -3.29 13.06 -69.47
N GLY A 9 -2.16 13.79 -69.62
CA GLY A 9 -0.88 13.39 -69.01
C GLY A 9 -0.91 13.40 -67.53
N THR A 10 -1.63 14.35 -66.89
CA THR A 10 -1.74 14.46 -65.42
C THR A 10 -2.56 13.33 -64.78
N LYS A 11 -3.58 12.81 -65.50
CA LYS A 11 -4.38 11.68 -65.00
C LYS A 11 -3.64 10.35 -65.11
N ILE A 12 -2.81 10.16 -66.14
CA ILE A 12 -1.98 8.95 -66.28
C ILE A 12 -0.87 8.92 -65.22
N PHE A 13 -0.27 10.07 -64.91
CA PHE A 13 0.76 10.17 -63.85
C PHE A 13 0.19 9.94 -62.45
N ALA A 14 -1.03 10.41 -62.16
CA ALA A 14 -1.72 10.18 -60.91
C ALA A 14 -2.12 8.70 -60.74
N LEU A 15 -2.53 8.01 -61.79
CA LEU A 15 -2.86 6.58 -61.75
C LEU A 15 -1.62 5.69 -61.57
N ILE A 16 -0.48 6.05 -62.13
CA ILE A 16 0.78 5.33 -61.92
C ILE A 16 1.30 5.51 -60.51
N LEU A 17 1.17 6.70 -59.89
CA LEU A 17 1.54 6.94 -58.52
C LEU A 17 0.65 6.16 -57.51
N ILE A 18 -0.64 6.02 -57.78
CA ILE A 18 -1.56 5.21 -56.98
C ILE A 18 -1.23 3.71 -57.09
N ALA A 19 -0.88 3.23 -58.32
CA ALA A 19 -0.50 1.84 -58.52
C ALA A 19 0.84 1.46 -57.85
N ILE A 20 1.81 2.38 -57.81
CA ILE A 20 3.10 2.17 -57.13
C ILE A 20 2.92 2.25 -55.59
N GLY A 21 2.03 3.12 -55.08
CA GLY A 21 1.68 3.20 -53.67
C GLY A 21 1.00 1.94 -53.13
N SER A 22 0.25 1.23 -53.98
CA SER A 22 -0.47 -0.01 -53.59
C SER A 22 0.43 -1.26 -53.56
N ILE A 23 1.61 -1.24 -54.19
CA ILE A 23 2.54 -2.36 -54.17
C ILE A 23 3.51 -2.28 -52.94
N ALA A 24 3.66 -1.10 -52.36
CA ALA A 24 4.55 -0.89 -51.21
C ALA A 24 3.92 -1.29 -49.86
N THR A 25 2.65 -1.70 -49.78
CA THR A 25 1.96 -2.05 -48.54
C THR A 25 1.73 -3.57 -48.35
N SER A 26 2.18 -4.41 -49.29
CA SER A 26 2.26 -5.85 -49.02
C SER A 26 3.60 -6.17 -48.35
N SER A 27 3.81 -5.64 -47.15
CA SER A 27 4.70 -6.26 -46.19
C SER A 27 4.05 -7.61 -45.85
N CYS A 28 4.52 -8.69 -46.43
CA CYS A 28 4.33 -10.02 -45.89
C CYS A 28 4.99 -9.99 -44.51
N TYR A 29 4.18 -9.71 -43.49
CA TYR A 29 4.44 -10.25 -42.18
C TYR A 29 4.21 -11.75 -42.34
N ASP A 30 5.27 -12.53 -42.50
CA ASP A 30 5.23 -13.91 -42.14
C ASP A 30 4.84 -13.87 -40.63
N ASP A 31 3.64 -14.34 -40.35
CA ASP A 31 3.23 -14.69 -39.01
C ASP A 31 4.12 -15.88 -38.59
N GLU A 32 5.40 -15.61 -38.32
CA GLU A 32 6.14 -16.47 -37.42
C GLU A 32 5.35 -16.36 -36.11
N SER A 33 4.48 -17.32 -35.90
CA SER A 33 3.99 -17.63 -34.58
C SER A 33 5.22 -17.88 -33.73
N VAL A 34 5.76 -16.81 -33.12
CA VAL A 34 6.65 -16.93 -31.99
C VAL A 34 5.77 -17.58 -30.93
N GLU A 35 5.68 -18.90 -30.96
CA GLU A 35 5.35 -19.66 -29.79
C GLU A 35 6.42 -19.29 -28.76
N SER A 36 6.15 -18.22 -28.05
CA SER A 36 6.82 -17.95 -26.80
C SER A 36 6.67 -19.27 -26.04
N PRO A 37 7.72 -20.03 -25.80
CA PRO A 37 7.58 -21.20 -24.98
C PRO A 37 7.07 -20.69 -23.64
N VAL A 38 5.76 -20.81 -23.42
CA VAL A 38 5.20 -20.73 -22.08
C VAL A 38 5.92 -21.88 -21.39
N LYS A 39 7.03 -21.55 -20.69
CA LYS A 39 7.63 -22.47 -19.76
C LYS A 39 6.49 -22.80 -18.80
N GLN A 40 5.86 -23.95 -18.97
CA GLN A 40 5.05 -24.51 -17.92
C GLN A 40 5.98 -24.54 -16.71
N GLN A 41 5.74 -23.62 -15.78
CA GLN A 41 6.49 -23.61 -14.54
C GLN A 41 6.14 -24.95 -13.88
N THR A 42 7.11 -25.82 -13.82
CA THR A 42 6.99 -27.04 -13.01
C THR A 42 6.67 -26.57 -11.59
N PRO A 43 5.64 -27.12 -10.94
CA PRO A 43 5.36 -26.77 -9.55
C PRO A 43 6.64 -26.88 -8.73
N SER A 44 6.88 -25.89 -7.86
CA SER A 44 8.06 -25.91 -7.00
C SER A 44 7.95 -27.09 -6.02
N GLU A 45 9.06 -27.76 -5.76
CA GLU A 45 9.17 -28.79 -4.72
C GLU A 45 9.65 -28.20 -3.39
N ASP A 46 9.96 -26.89 -3.36
CA ASP A 46 10.38 -26.20 -2.15
C ASP A 46 9.21 -26.11 -1.15
N PRO A 47 9.36 -26.58 0.10
CA PRO A 47 8.28 -26.54 1.10
C PRO A 47 7.71 -25.14 1.33
N ILE A 48 8.55 -24.09 1.31
CA ILE A 48 8.10 -22.70 1.47
C ILE A 48 7.23 -22.27 0.29
N ASP A 49 7.64 -22.59 -0.95
CA ASP A 49 6.85 -22.25 -2.14
C ASP A 49 5.51 -22.98 -2.12
N ILE A 50 5.49 -24.24 -1.67
CA ILE A 50 4.25 -25.04 -1.51
C ILE A 50 3.36 -24.43 -0.43
N PHE A 51 3.94 -24.01 0.70
CA PHE A 51 3.19 -23.34 1.77
C PHE A 51 2.55 -22.04 1.28
N ILE A 52 3.32 -21.19 0.60
CA ILE A 52 2.83 -19.95 0.00
C ILE A 52 1.71 -20.24 -1.00
N GLN A 53 1.92 -21.21 -1.91
CA GLN A 53 0.90 -21.57 -2.89
C GLN A 53 -0.41 -21.98 -2.21
N THR A 54 -0.34 -22.86 -1.22
CA THR A 54 -1.52 -23.42 -0.57
C THR A 54 -2.23 -22.43 0.34
N ASN A 55 -1.48 -21.63 1.11
CA ASN A 55 -2.04 -20.80 2.18
C ASN A 55 -2.30 -19.36 1.79
N PHE A 56 -1.65 -18.85 0.74
CA PHE A 56 -1.81 -17.47 0.28
C PHE A 56 -2.38 -17.38 -1.14
N VAL A 57 -1.76 -18.06 -2.11
CA VAL A 57 -2.18 -17.96 -3.51
C VAL A 57 -3.55 -18.61 -3.74
N ASP A 58 -3.70 -19.87 -3.36
CA ASP A 58 -4.94 -20.63 -3.59
C ASP A 58 -6.11 -20.12 -2.74
N LYS A 59 -5.83 -19.59 -1.54
CA LYS A 59 -6.87 -19.12 -0.63
C LYS A 59 -7.30 -17.67 -0.89
N TYR A 60 -6.35 -16.79 -1.21
CA TYR A 60 -6.58 -15.35 -1.21
C TYR A 60 -6.12 -14.66 -2.50
N GLY A 61 -5.43 -15.36 -3.40
CA GLY A 61 -4.88 -14.78 -4.62
C GLY A 61 -3.62 -13.93 -4.40
N VAL A 62 -2.97 -14.03 -3.24
CA VAL A 62 -1.78 -13.27 -2.86
C VAL A 62 -0.52 -14.08 -3.11
N ALA A 63 0.41 -13.54 -3.88
CA ALA A 63 1.74 -14.12 -4.04
C ALA A 63 2.71 -13.49 -3.04
N VAL A 64 3.32 -14.29 -2.17
CA VAL A 64 4.40 -13.82 -1.29
C VAL A 64 5.74 -14.06 -1.98
N ARG A 65 6.52 -12.98 -2.14
CA ARG A 65 7.82 -12.97 -2.82
C ARG A 65 8.94 -12.80 -1.82
N TYR A 66 9.62 -13.88 -1.49
CA TYR A 66 10.77 -13.86 -0.57
C TYR A 66 12.12 -14.05 -1.29
N LYS A 67 12.11 -14.60 -2.52
CA LYS A 67 13.33 -14.71 -3.34
C LYS A 67 13.65 -13.32 -3.90
N PHE A 68 14.86 -12.84 -3.62
CA PHE A 68 15.28 -11.51 -4.04
C PHE A 68 15.26 -11.38 -5.58
N VAL A 69 14.66 -10.29 -6.04
CA VAL A 69 14.64 -9.91 -7.47
C VAL A 69 14.81 -8.39 -7.54
N ASP A 70 15.84 -7.93 -8.24
CA ASP A 70 16.20 -6.50 -8.35
C ASP A 70 15.04 -5.59 -8.74
N ARG A 71 14.10 -6.05 -9.58
CA ARG A 71 12.94 -5.26 -10.02
C ARG A 71 11.95 -4.87 -8.91
N TYR A 72 12.05 -5.49 -7.74
CA TYR A 72 11.20 -5.18 -6.59
C TYR A 72 11.79 -4.13 -5.67
N VAL A 73 13.02 -3.72 -5.95
CA VAL A 73 13.74 -2.74 -5.15
C VAL A 73 14.14 -1.58 -6.05
N ASP A 74 13.94 -0.37 -5.57
CA ASP A 74 14.41 0.83 -6.24
C ASP A 74 15.94 0.74 -6.34
N PRO A 75 16.55 0.98 -7.52
CA PRO A 75 17.99 0.92 -7.72
C PRO A 75 18.83 1.79 -6.77
N ASP A 76 18.21 2.85 -6.23
CA ASP A 76 18.84 3.78 -5.29
C ASP A 76 18.78 3.28 -3.83
N LYS A 77 18.15 2.14 -3.57
CA LYS A 77 18.03 1.56 -2.23
C LYS A 77 19.05 0.45 -2.01
N ARG A 78 19.55 0.37 -0.78
CA ARG A 78 20.41 -0.72 -0.33
C ARG A 78 19.61 -1.64 0.58
N VAL A 79 19.53 -2.90 0.21
CA VAL A 79 18.76 -3.91 0.94
C VAL A 79 19.50 -5.25 0.98
N ALA A 80 19.15 -6.08 1.96
CA ALA A 80 19.51 -7.50 2.01
C ALA A 80 18.32 -8.38 1.68
N PRO A 81 18.52 -9.54 1.05
CA PRO A 81 17.46 -10.52 0.87
C PRO A 81 16.99 -11.11 2.21
N PRO A 82 15.77 -11.64 2.28
CA PRO A 82 15.34 -12.43 3.43
C PRO A 82 16.24 -13.67 3.62
N LEU A 83 16.60 -13.95 4.86
CA LEU A 83 17.16 -15.24 5.23
C LEU A 83 16.07 -16.30 5.11
N ARG A 84 16.45 -17.52 4.69
CA ARG A 84 15.46 -18.58 4.45
C ARG A 84 14.68 -18.97 5.71
N GLU A 85 15.37 -19.00 6.83
CA GLU A 85 14.81 -19.37 8.15
C GLU A 85 13.78 -18.41 8.70
N VAL A 86 13.75 -17.15 8.24
CA VAL A 86 12.79 -16.15 8.70
C VAL A 86 11.51 -16.11 7.86
N VAL A 87 11.50 -16.78 6.69
CA VAL A 87 10.36 -16.71 5.77
C VAL A 87 9.12 -17.32 6.37
N GLU A 88 9.20 -18.53 6.90
CA GLU A 88 8.07 -19.24 7.51
C GLU A 88 7.51 -18.47 8.73
N PRO A 89 8.33 -18.03 9.71
CA PRO A 89 7.88 -17.13 10.77
C PRO A 89 7.20 -15.84 10.28
N THR A 90 7.70 -15.24 9.19
CA THR A 90 7.06 -14.05 8.60
C THR A 90 5.70 -14.39 7.98
N LEU A 91 5.55 -15.56 7.35
CA LEU A 91 4.26 -16.01 6.82
C LEU A 91 3.24 -16.29 7.94
N ASP A 92 3.69 -16.84 9.05
CA ASP A 92 2.87 -17.04 10.24
C ASP A 92 2.44 -15.70 10.84
N PHE A 93 3.35 -14.74 10.98
CA PHE A 93 3.04 -13.36 11.38
C PHE A 93 1.99 -12.72 10.48
N LEU A 94 2.15 -12.80 9.14
CA LEU A 94 1.17 -12.27 8.20
C LEU A 94 -0.20 -12.93 8.35
N THR A 95 -0.22 -14.22 8.59
CA THR A 95 -1.46 -14.98 8.78
C THR A 95 -2.14 -14.53 10.07
N GLU A 96 -1.41 -14.51 11.16
CA GLU A 96 -1.91 -14.23 12.50
C GLU A 96 -2.36 -12.78 12.66
N PHE A 97 -1.54 -11.81 12.26
CA PHE A 97 -1.77 -10.40 12.57
C PHE A 97 -2.45 -9.61 11.44
N TRP A 98 -2.54 -10.14 10.23
CA TRP A 98 -3.17 -9.43 9.12
C TRP A 98 -4.34 -10.19 8.50
N VAL A 99 -4.13 -11.45 8.09
CA VAL A 99 -5.18 -12.22 7.41
C VAL A 99 -6.33 -12.55 8.36
N GLU A 100 -6.03 -13.23 9.47
CA GLU A 100 -7.04 -13.74 10.40
C GLU A 100 -7.88 -12.64 11.07
N PRO A 101 -7.35 -11.48 11.48
CA PRO A 101 -8.18 -10.41 12.04
C PRO A 101 -9.30 -9.99 11.09
N TYR A 102 -9.03 -9.90 9.80
CA TYR A 102 -10.06 -9.56 8.82
C TYR A 102 -11.02 -10.72 8.51
N ILE A 103 -10.50 -11.93 8.26
CA ILE A 103 -11.36 -13.04 7.79
C ILE A 103 -12.29 -13.59 8.88
N ASN A 104 -12.04 -13.29 10.14
CA ASN A 104 -12.81 -13.78 11.29
C ASN A 104 -13.90 -12.81 11.77
N VAL A 105 -14.05 -11.65 11.13
CA VAL A 105 -15.16 -10.71 11.41
C VAL A 105 -16.26 -10.80 10.36
N GLN A 106 -17.43 -10.22 10.67
CA GLN A 106 -18.56 -10.23 9.74
C GLN A 106 -18.18 -9.52 8.43
N ASN A 107 -18.51 -10.11 7.27
CA ASN A 107 -18.15 -9.66 5.92
C ASN A 107 -16.63 -9.61 5.63
N GLY A 108 -15.78 -9.80 6.62
CA GLY A 108 -14.35 -9.59 6.55
C GLY A 108 -13.63 -10.50 5.56
N ARG A 109 -13.99 -11.80 5.49
CA ARG A 109 -13.41 -12.72 4.51
C ARG A 109 -13.61 -12.22 3.08
N ARG A 110 -14.84 -11.89 2.71
CA ARG A 110 -15.15 -11.40 1.37
C ARG A 110 -14.46 -10.06 1.08
N PHE A 111 -14.41 -9.19 2.08
CA PHE A 111 -13.69 -7.93 1.99
C PHE A 111 -12.20 -8.19 1.74
N PHE A 112 -11.55 -9.01 2.55
CA PHE A 112 -10.13 -9.32 2.44
C PHE A 112 -9.79 -9.89 1.06
N GLU A 113 -10.47 -10.95 0.62
CA GLU A 113 -10.26 -11.59 -0.68
C GLU A 113 -10.41 -10.63 -1.87
N ASN A 114 -11.24 -9.58 -1.75
CA ASN A 114 -11.44 -8.59 -2.80
C ASN A 114 -10.45 -7.42 -2.77
N HIS A 115 -9.74 -7.21 -1.65
CA HIS A 115 -8.87 -6.03 -1.46
C HIS A 115 -7.42 -6.37 -1.20
N VAL A 116 -7.12 -7.61 -0.86
CA VAL A 116 -5.74 -8.04 -0.67
C VAL A 116 -4.89 -7.71 -1.91
N PRO A 117 -3.63 -7.25 -1.74
CA PRO A 117 -2.76 -6.97 -2.88
C PRO A 117 -2.41 -8.25 -3.63
N ALA A 118 -2.07 -8.12 -4.91
CA ALA A 118 -1.64 -9.27 -5.70
C ALA A 118 -0.32 -9.88 -5.19
N GLU A 119 0.55 -9.04 -4.61
CA GLU A 119 1.88 -9.46 -4.12
C GLU A 119 2.21 -8.84 -2.77
N VAL A 120 2.84 -9.63 -1.89
CA VAL A 120 3.58 -9.18 -0.72
C VAL A 120 5.06 -9.49 -0.96
N ILE A 121 5.91 -8.46 -0.87
CA ILE A 121 7.35 -8.58 -1.06
C ILE A 121 8.02 -8.57 0.31
N LEU A 122 8.88 -9.54 0.57
CA LEU A 122 9.68 -9.60 1.78
C LEU A 122 11.10 -9.12 1.48
N ILE A 123 11.58 -8.14 2.23
CA ILE A 123 12.94 -7.58 2.19
C ILE A 123 13.60 -7.85 3.55
N GLY A 124 14.79 -8.43 3.52
CA GLY A 124 15.48 -8.89 4.75
C GLY A 124 15.93 -7.77 5.67
N SER A 125 16.33 -6.63 5.12
CA SER A 125 16.79 -5.46 5.90
C SER A 125 15.86 -4.27 5.74
N LEU A 126 16.07 -3.24 6.54
CA LEU A 126 15.53 -1.91 6.26
C LEU A 126 15.98 -1.41 4.88
N MET A 127 15.18 -0.58 4.24
CA MET A 127 15.53 0.09 2.99
C MET A 127 16.16 1.45 3.29
N TYR A 128 17.48 1.52 3.15
CA TYR A 128 18.23 2.74 3.38
C TYR A 128 18.24 3.63 2.14
N ASN A 129 17.89 4.90 2.34
CA ASN A 129 17.98 5.96 1.34
C ASN A 129 19.40 6.54 1.29
N ASP A 130 19.76 7.20 0.18
CA ASP A 130 21.07 7.84 0.05
C ASP A 130 21.30 8.99 1.06
N ASP A 131 20.24 9.60 1.56
CA ASP A 131 20.28 10.65 2.58
C ASP A 131 20.38 10.10 4.02
N GLY A 132 20.38 8.79 4.19
CA GLY A 132 20.46 8.10 5.48
C GLY A 132 19.12 7.88 6.16
N THR A 133 18.01 8.32 5.56
CA THR A 133 16.67 7.97 6.04
C THR A 133 16.31 6.53 5.70
N VAL A 134 15.26 6.00 6.31
CA VAL A 134 14.80 4.63 6.13
C VAL A 134 13.39 4.64 5.56
N THR A 135 13.15 3.80 4.57
CA THR A 135 11.81 3.47 4.09
C THR A 135 11.39 2.15 4.73
N LEU A 136 10.34 2.16 5.52
CA LEU A 136 9.88 1.01 6.32
C LEU A 136 8.99 0.05 5.53
N GLY A 137 8.24 0.58 4.56
CA GLY A 137 7.38 -0.17 3.68
C GLY A 137 6.99 0.68 2.49
N THR A 138 6.34 0.09 1.52
CA THR A 138 5.76 0.79 0.37
C THR A 138 4.57 0.04 -0.18
N ALA A 139 3.52 0.76 -0.60
CA ALA A 139 2.50 0.20 -1.46
C ALA A 139 2.65 0.75 -2.87
N ASP A 140 2.55 -0.11 -3.86
CA ASP A 140 2.59 0.26 -5.27
C ASP A 140 1.17 0.15 -5.86
N ALA A 141 0.47 1.28 -5.88
CA ALA A 141 -0.85 1.45 -6.51
C ALA A 141 -1.90 0.36 -6.17
N GLY A 142 -1.90 -0.14 -4.94
CA GLY A 142 -2.85 -1.18 -4.49
C GLY A 142 -2.53 -2.59 -5.00
N ALA A 143 -1.43 -2.78 -5.71
CA ALA A 143 -1.04 -4.09 -6.26
C ALA A 143 -0.04 -4.85 -5.38
N ARG A 144 0.69 -4.15 -4.51
CA ARG A 144 1.81 -4.71 -3.75
C ARG A 144 1.94 -4.04 -2.39
N ILE A 145 2.30 -4.84 -1.38
CA ILE A 145 2.83 -4.38 -0.10
C ILE A 145 4.25 -4.91 0.04
N THR A 146 5.19 -4.07 0.46
CA THR A 146 6.56 -4.47 0.74
C THR A 146 6.81 -4.38 2.24
N LEU A 147 7.21 -5.49 2.85
CA LEU A 147 7.67 -5.56 4.24
C LEU A 147 9.19 -5.59 4.27
N THR A 148 9.76 -4.71 5.06
CA THR A 148 11.22 -4.62 5.25
C THR A 148 11.61 -5.17 6.62
N ASP A 149 12.91 -5.39 6.81
CA ASP A 149 13.50 -5.83 8.07
C ASP A 149 12.98 -7.19 8.59
N VAL A 150 12.56 -8.08 7.67
CA VAL A 150 12.05 -9.39 8.08
C VAL A 150 13.14 -10.30 8.67
N ASN A 151 14.44 -9.99 8.45
CA ASN A 151 15.54 -10.73 9.06
C ASN A 151 15.67 -10.47 10.57
N SER A 152 15.06 -9.39 11.05
CA SER A 152 15.02 -9.03 12.47
C SER A 152 13.75 -9.53 13.16
N ILE A 153 12.97 -10.42 12.52
CA ILE A 153 11.70 -10.90 13.09
C ILE A 153 11.86 -11.41 14.50
N ASP A 154 11.19 -10.75 15.43
CA ASP A 154 11.07 -11.14 16.83
C ASP A 154 9.71 -10.65 17.35
N LEU A 155 8.79 -11.56 17.57
CA LEU A 155 7.44 -11.23 18.07
C LEU A 155 7.43 -10.83 19.56
N GLU A 156 8.54 -11.06 20.31
CA GLU A 156 8.71 -10.58 21.68
C GLU A 156 9.32 -9.15 21.71
N ASP A 157 9.88 -8.68 20.59
CA ASP A 157 10.30 -7.28 20.41
C ASP A 157 9.10 -6.42 20.01
N GLU A 158 8.54 -5.73 20.99
CA GLU A 158 7.37 -4.85 20.81
C GLU A 158 7.62 -3.76 19.76
N GLU A 159 8.83 -3.19 19.70
CA GLU A 159 9.18 -2.13 18.74
C GLU A 159 9.13 -2.68 17.32
N TRP A 160 9.75 -3.83 17.06
CA TRP A 160 9.69 -4.50 15.76
C TRP A 160 8.25 -4.87 15.39
N LEU A 161 7.51 -5.48 16.32
CA LEU A 161 6.14 -5.94 16.09
C LEU A 161 5.21 -4.78 15.73
N LEU A 162 5.18 -3.71 16.53
CA LEU A 162 4.34 -2.54 16.26
C LEU A 162 4.72 -1.84 14.95
N LEU A 163 6.02 -1.81 14.63
CA LEU A 163 6.48 -1.25 13.35
C LEU A 163 5.93 -2.03 12.16
N GLN A 164 5.99 -3.36 12.17
CA GLN A 164 5.47 -4.19 11.08
C GLN A 164 3.94 -4.11 10.97
N LEU A 165 3.25 -4.03 12.10
CA LEU A 165 1.80 -3.84 12.13
C LEU A 165 1.40 -2.47 11.56
N ASN A 166 2.16 -1.42 11.90
CA ASN A 166 1.94 -0.12 11.29
C ASN A 166 2.05 -0.20 9.77
N VAL A 167 3.16 -0.72 9.26
CA VAL A 167 3.39 -0.84 7.81
C VAL A 167 2.24 -1.59 7.13
N ILE A 168 1.87 -2.78 7.63
CA ILE A 168 0.90 -3.62 6.93
C ILE A 168 -0.52 -3.01 6.94
N TYR A 169 -0.94 -2.42 8.06
CA TYR A 169 -2.26 -1.80 8.15
C TYR A 169 -2.33 -0.45 7.44
N HIS A 170 -1.26 0.33 7.46
CA HIS A 170 -1.11 1.57 6.72
C HIS A 170 -1.24 1.33 5.20
N GLU A 171 -0.44 0.42 4.67
CA GLU A 171 -0.45 0.11 3.24
C GLU A 171 -1.78 -0.53 2.80
N PHE A 172 -2.37 -1.35 3.66
CA PHE A 172 -3.69 -1.92 3.37
C PHE A 172 -4.79 -0.85 3.40
N ALA A 173 -4.69 0.15 4.27
CA ALA A 173 -5.60 1.30 4.28
C ALA A 173 -5.51 2.12 2.99
N HIS A 174 -4.31 2.28 2.41
CA HIS A 174 -4.15 2.89 1.08
C HIS A 174 -4.89 2.12 -0.01
N ILE A 175 -4.79 0.79 -0.02
CA ILE A 175 -5.52 -0.05 -0.98
C ILE A 175 -7.04 0.17 -0.86
N VAL A 176 -7.55 0.28 0.36
CA VAL A 176 -8.98 0.49 0.61
C VAL A 176 -9.43 1.86 0.12
N HIS A 177 -8.76 2.95 0.54
CA HIS A 177 -9.22 4.28 0.15
C HIS A 177 -9.04 4.59 -1.35
N GLN A 178 -8.07 3.97 -2.02
CA GLN A 178 -7.92 4.08 -3.48
C GLN A 178 -9.12 3.51 -4.24
N ARG A 179 -9.85 2.55 -3.66
CA ARG A 179 -11.06 1.97 -4.25
C ARG A 179 -12.34 2.72 -3.89
N TYR A 180 -12.43 3.27 -2.68
CA TYR A 180 -13.66 3.85 -2.13
C TYR A 180 -13.59 5.35 -1.89
N ASN A 181 -12.44 5.99 -2.20
CA ASN A 181 -12.10 7.35 -1.84
C ASN A 181 -12.05 7.55 -0.30
N LEU A 182 -11.72 8.76 0.11
CA LEU A 182 -11.72 9.15 1.52
C LEU A 182 -13.12 9.53 2.00
N PRO A 183 -13.39 9.53 3.32
CA PRO A 183 -14.61 10.07 3.87
C PRO A 183 -14.87 11.49 3.38
N THR A 184 -16.13 11.82 3.10
CA THR A 184 -16.53 13.19 2.76
C THR A 184 -16.12 14.12 3.88
N ASN A 185 -15.50 15.24 3.58
CA ASN A 185 -14.97 16.23 4.53
C ASN A 185 -13.74 15.79 5.34
N TRP A 186 -13.06 14.70 4.98
CA TRP A 186 -11.83 14.27 5.67
C TRP A 186 -10.81 15.41 5.79
N GLN A 187 -10.50 16.05 4.66
CA GLN A 187 -9.51 17.13 4.56
C GLN A 187 -9.91 18.40 5.35
N GLN A 188 -11.19 18.57 5.69
CA GLN A 188 -11.68 19.72 6.46
C GLN A 188 -11.66 19.50 7.97
N ILE A 189 -11.22 18.33 8.45
CA ILE A 189 -11.15 18.08 9.89
C ILE A 189 -9.96 18.82 10.52
N SER A 190 -8.78 18.76 9.88
CA SER A 190 -7.54 19.38 10.37
C SER A 190 -6.80 20.14 9.23
N PRO A 191 -7.46 21.06 8.50
CA PRO A 191 -6.90 21.65 7.28
C PRO A 191 -5.62 22.46 7.49
N GLU A 192 -5.49 23.10 8.65
CA GLU A 192 -4.33 23.96 9.01
C GLU A 192 -3.16 23.14 9.59
N GLY A 193 -3.36 21.84 9.85
CA GLY A 193 -2.38 21.01 10.53
C GLY A 193 -1.39 20.34 9.60
N TYR A 194 -1.70 20.24 8.29
CA TYR A 194 -0.81 19.61 7.32
C TYR A 194 0.47 20.41 7.10
N THR A 195 1.57 19.70 6.87
CA THR A 195 2.88 20.30 6.57
C THR A 195 3.04 20.51 5.07
N SER A 196 4.07 21.29 4.70
CA SER A 196 4.52 21.33 3.30
C SER A 196 5.11 19.97 2.90
N VAL A 197 5.04 19.64 1.61
CA VAL A 197 5.65 18.42 1.06
C VAL A 197 7.11 18.28 1.52
N GLY A 198 7.43 17.14 2.13
CA GLY A 198 8.78 16.82 2.59
C GLY A 198 9.25 17.58 3.84
N SER A 199 8.33 18.10 4.66
CA SER A 199 8.68 18.78 5.92
C SER A 199 8.07 18.16 7.18
N TRP A 200 7.30 17.08 7.06
CA TRP A 200 6.68 16.36 8.17
C TRP A 200 7.69 15.92 9.25
N TYR A 201 8.89 15.48 8.84
CA TYR A 201 9.96 15.04 9.75
C TYR A 201 10.53 16.16 10.65
N THR A 202 10.15 17.41 10.42
CA THR A 202 10.53 18.53 11.29
C THR A 202 9.65 18.64 12.52
N LEU A 203 8.52 17.93 12.55
CA LEU A 203 7.62 17.86 13.68
C LEU A 203 7.93 16.64 14.54
N THR A 204 7.69 16.78 15.83
CA THR A 204 7.57 15.65 16.75
C THR A 204 6.14 15.08 16.69
N ASP A 205 5.95 13.84 17.16
CA ASP A 205 4.60 13.26 17.27
C ASP A 205 3.72 14.04 18.27
N GLU A 206 4.32 14.69 19.25
CA GLU A 206 3.60 15.53 20.18
C GLU A 206 3.04 16.80 19.52
N GLU A 207 3.83 17.44 18.67
CA GLU A 207 3.38 18.60 17.87
C GLU A 207 2.33 18.17 16.82
N ALA A 208 2.43 16.94 16.29
CA ALA A 208 1.43 16.38 15.41
C ALA A 208 0.11 16.11 16.16
N LEU A 209 0.18 15.56 17.37
CA LEU A 209 -0.99 15.38 18.24
C LEU A 209 -1.72 16.69 18.49
N GLN A 210 -1.00 17.77 18.84
CA GLN A 210 -1.57 19.11 19.05
C GLN A 210 -2.29 19.65 17.80
N ARG A 211 -1.89 19.21 16.60
CA ARG A 211 -2.52 19.55 15.31
C ARG A 211 -3.66 18.61 14.91
N GLY A 212 -3.91 17.56 15.67
CA GLY A 212 -4.94 16.57 15.41
C GLY A 212 -4.51 15.42 14.49
N PHE A 213 -3.26 14.96 14.60
CA PHE A 213 -2.72 13.83 13.86
C PHE A 213 -2.12 12.77 14.79
N VAL A 214 -2.19 11.52 14.40
CA VAL A 214 -1.69 10.39 15.22
C VAL A 214 -0.17 10.26 15.16
N THR A 215 0.47 10.70 14.08
CA THR A 215 1.93 10.75 13.90
C THR A 215 2.33 12.04 13.18
N ASN A 216 3.63 12.36 13.23
CA ASN A 216 4.17 13.45 12.42
C ASN A 216 4.06 13.14 10.91
N TYR A 217 4.20 11.87 10.51
CA TYR A 217 4.06 11.44 9.12
C TYR A 217 2.65 11.65 8.59
N ALA A 218 1.62 11.48 9.40
CA ALA A 218 0.23 11.77 9.05
C ALA A 218 0.02 13.24 8.61
N THR A 219 0.90 14.17 9.00
CA THR A 219 0.81 15.57 8.59
C THR A 219 1.25 15.82 7.15
N SER A 220 1.87 14.86 6.49
CA SER A 220 2.45 15.02 5.15
C SER A 220 1.43 15.17 4.04
N ASP A 221 0.33 14.42 4.11
CA ASP A 221 -0.77 14.42 3.12
C ASP A 221 -2.04 13.84 3.74
N TYR A 222 -3.20 14.18 3.17
CA TYR A 222 -4.50 13.70 3.66
C TYR A 222 -4.73 12.19 3.43
N ASN A 223 -4.04 11.56 2.48
CA ASN A 223 -4.10 10.11 2.29
C ASN A 223 -3.27 9.39 3.35
N GLU A 224 -2.07 9.95 3.66
CA GLU A 224 -1.22 9.46 4.74
C GLU A 224 -1.90 9.61 6.10
N ASP A 225 -2.56 10.74 6.35
CA ASP A 225 -3.37 10.95 7.55
C ASP A 225 -4.47 9.89 7.71
N TYR A 226 -5.14 9.53 6.61
CA TYR A 226 -6.15 8.49 6.66
C TYR A 226 -5.52 7.11 6.95
N ALA A 227 -4.45 6.77 6.25
CA ALA A 227 -3.79 5.48 6.39
C ALA A 227 -3.19 5.30 7.80
N GLU A 228 -2.48 6.31 8.31
CA GLU A 228 -1.96 6.35 9.68
C GLU A 228 -3.07 6.24 10.73
N THR A 229 -4.18 6.97 10.53
CA THR A 229 -5.31 6.92 11.45
C THR A 229 -5.94 5.52 11.49
N VAL A 230 -6.18 4.89 10.31
CA VAL A 230 -6.72 3.52 10.24
C VAL A 230 -5.77 2.52 10.89
N ALA A 231 -4.48 2.60 10.57
CA ALA A 231 -3.47 1.71 11.13
C ALA A 231 -3.44 1.80 12.66
N HIS A 232 -3.31 3.02 13.21
CA HIS A 232 -3.24 3.24 14.67
C HIS A 232 -4.52 2.81 15.39
N ILE A 233 -5.70 2.99 14.78
CA ILE A 233 -6.95 2.42 15.33
C ILE A 233 -6.81 0.91 15.50
N LEU A 234 -6.20 0.20 14.57
CA LEU A 234 -6.14 -1.26 14.60
C LEU A 234 -5.06 -1.79 15.55
N PHE A 235 -3.82 -1.32 15.38
CA PHE A 235 -2.70 -1.98 16.07
C PHE A 235 -2.24 -1.29 17.35
N TYR A 236 -2.38 0.04 17.50
CA TYR A 236 -1.77 0.74 18.64
C TYR A 236 -2.51 0.44 19.96
N PRO A 237 -1.83 -0.18 20.96
CA PRO A 237 -2.51 -0.62 22.18
C PRO A 237 -3.14 0.53 22.95
N GLU A 238 -2.38 1.61 23.17
CA GLU A 238 -2.80 2.77 23.97
C GLU A 238 -3.54 3.83 23.12
N PHE A 239 -4.18 3.41 22.02
CA PHE A 239 -4.85 4.36 21.10
C PHE A 239 -5.85 5.27 21.79
N TYR A 240 -6.66 4.69 22.69
CA TYR A 240 -7.70 5.45 23.39
C TYR A 240 -7.12 6.44 24.39
N GLU A 241 -6.14 6.03 25.18
CA GLU A 241 -5.48 6.82 26.20
C GLU A 241 -4.73 7.99 25.56
N ARG A 242 -4.04 7.74 24.47
CA ARG A 242 -3.21 8.74 23.82
C ARG A 242 -4.01 9.73 22.96
N TYR A 243 -5.00 9.25 22.23
CA TYR A 243 -5.63 10.04 21.16
C TYR A 243 -7.11 10.36 21.37
N ILE A 244 -7.81 9.62 22.24
CA ILE A 244 -9.25 9.76 22.38
C ILE A 244 -9.65 10.39 23.72
N ILE A 245 -8.96 10.02 24.82
CA ILE A 245 -9.27 10.50 26.17
C ILE A 245 -8.51 11.81 26.42
N ASP A 246 -9.24 12.84 26.88
CA ASP A 246 -8.62 14.11 27.25
C ASP A 246 -7.80 13.96 28.54
N GLU A 247 -6.68 14.68 28.61
CA GLU A 247 -5.97 14.88 29.86
C GLU A 247 -6.81 15.69 30.84
N GLU A 248 -6.88 15.21 32.08
CA GLU A 248 -7.59 15.92 33.15
C GLU A 248 -6.76 17.09 33.70
N ASN A 249 -7.45 18.07 34.26
CA ASN A 249 -6.85 19.22 34.93
C ASN A 249 -5.82 20.03 34.12
N CYS A 250 -6.02 20.14 32.80
CA CYS A 250 -5.18 20.90 31.88
C CYS A 250 -5.12 22.38 32.29
N THR A 251 -3.93 22.88 32.64
CA THR A 251 -3.68 24.25 32.98
C THR A 251 -2.54 24.92 32.19
N THR A 252 -1.81 24.13 31.42
CA THR A 252 -0.74 24.60 30.53
C THR A 252 -1.23 24.69 29.09
N ASP A 253 -0.66 25.60 28.32
CA ASP A 253 -1.01 25.78 26.91
C ASP A 253 -0.78 24.49 26.11
N ASP A 254 0.30 23.76 26.37
CA ASP A 254 0.61 22.48 25.70
C ASP A 254 -0.46 21.40 25.99
N CYS A 255 -0.90 21.29 27.24
CA CYS A 255 -1.96 20.35 27.60
C CYS A 255 -3.28 20.71 26.92
N ILE A 256 -3.62 21.99 26.88
CA ILE A 256 -4.83 22.47 26.20
C ILE A 256 -4.73 22.15 24.71
N ALA A 257 -3.61 22.45 24.07
CA ALA A 257 -3.38 22.18 22.65
C ALA A 257 -3.47 20.67 22.33
N ARG A 258 -2.95 19.79 23.21
CA ARG A 258 -3.13 18.32 23.04
C ARG A 258 -4.60 17.91 23.09
N ASN A 259 -5.38 18.46 24.01
CA ASN A 259 -6.82 18.13 24.09
C ASN A 259 -7.61 18.68 22.90
N GLU A 260 -7.23 19.84 22.36
CA GLU A 260 -7.78 20.37 21.11
C GLU A 260 -7.43 19.42 19.93
N GLY A 261 -6.20 18.94 19.84
CA GLY A 261 -5.77 17.97 18.86
C GLY A 261 -6.53 16.64 18.99
N ARG A 262 -6.72 16.13 20.23
CA ARG A 262 -7.55 14.93 20.47
C ARG A 262 -9.00 15.13 20.01
N ALA A 263 -9.55 16.32 20.16
CA ALA A 263 -10.89 16.62 19.64
C ALA A 263 -10.98 16.48 18.11
N LEU A 264 -9.91 16.83 17.39
CA LEU A 264 -9.82 16.61 15.94
C LEU A 264 -9.64 15.12 15.62
N ILE A 265 -8.79 14.39 16.34
CA ILE A 265 -8.59 12.96 16.13
C ILE A 265 -9.88 12.18 16.43
N ARG A 266 -10.65 12.54 17.45
CA ARG A 266 -11.97 11.94 17.69
C ARG A 266 -12.92 12.10 16.51
N ARG A 267 -12.90 13.24 15.84
CA ARG A 267 -13.71 13.46 14.62
C ARG A 267 -13.23 12.56 13.48
N LYS A 268 -11.91 12.42 13.30
CA LYS A 268 -11.31 11.49 12.32
C LYS A 268 -11.67 10.05 12.64
N TYR A 269 -11.53 9.64 13.88
CA TYR A 269 -11.90 8.31 14.37
C TYR A 269 -13.35 7.93 14.02
N VAL A 270 -14.30 8.79 14.39
CA VAL A 270 -15.72 8.55 14.06
C VAL A 270 -15.95 8.51 12.55
N SER A 271 -15.29 9.40 11.81
CA SER A 271 -15.39 9.46 10.34
C SER A 271 -14.83 8.19 9.68
N VAL A 272 -13.69 7.69 10.14
CA VAL A 272 -13.07 6.44 9.65
C VAL A 272 -14.01 5.26 9.90
N LEU A 273 -14.46 5.06 11.14
CA LEU A 273 -15.31 3.91 11.49
C LEU A 273 -16.57 3.88 10.65
N ALA A 274 -17.30 5.00 10.60
CA ALA A 274 -18.54 5.09 9.85
C ALA A 274 -18.34 4.88 8.34
N HIS A 275 -17.30 5.47 7.77
CA HIS A 275 -16.99 5.33 6.36
C HIS A 275 -16.54 3.90 6.01
N TYR A 276 -15.65 3.33 6.82
CA TYR A 276 -15.11 1.99 6.56
C TYR A 276 -16.24 0.94 6.57
N GLU A 277 -17.10 0.96 7.60
CA GLU A 277 -18.25 0.09 7.67
C GLU A 277 -19.22 0.31 6.49
N GLN A 278 -19.50 1.57 6.13
CA GLN A 278 -20.39 1.91 5.02
C GLN A 278 -19.90 1.35 3.68
N VAL A 279 -18.62 1.46 3.37
CA VAL A 279 -18.07 1.10 2.04
C VAL A 279 -17.61 -0.34 1.94
N THR A 280 -17.24 -0.97 3.05
CA THR A 280 -16.70 -2.34 3.08
C THR A 280 -17.65 -3.35 3.74
N GLY A 281 -18.52 -2.90 4.63
CA GLY A 281 -19.35 -3.73 5.48
C GLY A 281 -18.59 -4.39 6.64
N VAL A 282 -17.35 -3.94 6.92
CA VAL A 282 -16.47 -4.45 7.99
C VAL A 282 -16.44 -3.44 9.14
N ASP A 283 -16.70 -3.90 10.35
CA ASP A 283 -16.48 -3.13 11.57
C ASP A 283 -14.99 -3.21 11.95
N LEU A 284 -14.29 -2.06 11.88
CA LEU A 284 -12.89 -1.98 12.25
C LEU A 284 -12.65 -2.26 13.75
N LEU A 285 -13.64 -2.08 14.61
CA LEU A 285 -13.48 -2.35 16.04
C LEU A 285 -13.50 -3.86 16.33
N GLU A 286 -14.24 -4.65 15.55
CA GLU A 286 -14.15 -6.10 15.60
C GLU A 286 -12.76 -6.59 15.17
N VAL A 287 -12.20 -6.00 14.09
CA VAL A 287 -10.83 -6.30 13.63
C VAL A 287 -9.83 -5.92 14.71
N ARG A 288 -9.91 -4.68 15.26
CA ARG A 288 -9.08 -4.22 16.36
C ARG A 288 -9.11 -5.19 17.55
N ALA A 289 -10.29 -5.64 17.96
CA ALA A 289 -10.42 -6.52 19.12
C ALA A 289 -9.59 -7.80 18.95
N ILE A 290 -9.56 -8.40 17.76
CA ILE A 290 -8.75 -9.59 17.47
C ILE A 290 -7.26 -9.25 17.47
N VAL A 291 -6.86 -8.11 16.90
CA VAL A 291 -5.46 -7.67 16.89
C VAL A 291 -4.96 -7.43 18.31
N GLN A 292 -5.74 -6.73 19.13
CA GLN A 292 -5.36 -6.41 20.51
C GLN A 292 -5.31 -7.66 21.42
N ASP A 293 -6.18 -8.66 21.18
CA ASP A 293 -6.14 -9.93 21.90
C ASP A 293 -4.83 -10.71 21.65
N ARG A 294 -4.22 -10.51 20.49
CA ARG A 294 -2.94 -11.15 20.11
C ARG A 294 -1.71 -10.39 20.58
N LEU A 295 -1.86 -9.10 20.86
CA LEU A 295 -0.78 -8.27 21.40
C LEU A 295 -0.64 -8.39 22.92
N ASN A 296 -1.62 -9.01 23.61
CA ASN A 296 -1.62 -9.25 25.06
C ASN A 296 -1.24 -10.69 25.40
#